data_3b13e51f5f4557a965f3fd7c33c6d110
#
_entry.id   3b13e51f5f4557a965f3fd7c33c6d110
#
_cell.length_a   1.000
_cell.length_b   1.000
_cell.length_c   1.000
_cell.angle_alpha   90.00
_cell.angle_beta   90.00
_cell.angle_gamma   90.00
#
_symmetry.space_group_name_H-M   'P 1'
#
loop_
_entity.id
_entity.type
_entity.pdbx_description
1 polymer ?
#
loop_
_entity_poly.entity_id
_entity_poly.type
_entity_poly.pdbx_seq_one_letter_code
_entity_poly.pdbx_strand_id
1 'polypeptide(L)'
;MRLIAFVVAALVVTGPAAAEWKELNSVAEGFGVVFPADPDVEELAMFEVFPGKLVPARIYAARYDNSLFKMTVVDGRDAGLQEAPVIEQAVKRMTQGGELKINIPHRIYRIYGRQLSISRPDGNLTMAAVFFANDRLYQIESTKLAGGSNSDLIRFQQSLTFDRNVANRTPQQMQAIRAACVGINANPAGLDDPRCVRQ
;
A
#
# COMPACT_ATOMS: atom_id res chain seq x y z
N MET A 1 0.05 68.93 -22.15
CA MET A 1 0.67 67.87 -21.35
C MET A 1 -0.26 66.64 -21.37
N ARG A 2 0.13 65.57 -22.11
CA ARG A 2 -0.63 64.31 -22.16
C ARG A 2 0.09 63.28 -21.25
N LEU A 3 -0.56 62.88 -20.16
CA LEU A 3 -0.08 61.85 -19.27
C LEU A 3 -0.41 60.47 -19.92
N ILE A 4 0.63 59.68 -20.23
CA ILE A 4 0.52 58.30 -20.66
C ILE A 4 0.59 57.45 -19.40
N ALA A 5 -0.51 56.82 -19.02
CA ALA A 5 -0.52 55.83 -17.93
C ALA A 5 -0.05 54.49 -18.45
N PHE A 6 1.11 53.99 -17.95
CA PHE A 6 1.58 52.63 -18.20
C PHE A 6 0.87 51.67 -17.23
N VAL A 7 0.03 50.80 -17.79
CA VAL A 7 -0.55 49.65 -17.05
C VAL A 7 0.44 48.49 -17.14
N VAL A 8 1.12 48.18 -16.04
CA VAL A 8 1.94 46.98 -15.91
C VAL A 8 1.01 45.80 -15.57
N ALA A 9 0.75 44.95 -16.55
CA ALA A 9 0.03 43.69 -16.32
C ALA A 9 0.99 42.68 -15.68
N ALA A 10 0.83 42.39 -14.39
CA ALA A 10 1.54 41.31 -13.70
C ALA A 10 1.03 39.96 -14.20
N LEU A 11 1.80 39.25 -15.00
CA LEU A 11 1.60 37.86 -15.36
C LEU A 11 1.88 36.99 -14.12
N VAL A 12 0.83 36.53 -13.46
CA VAL A 12 0.94 35.49 -12.42
C VAL A 12 1.21 34.17 -13.14
N VAL A 13 2.46 33.73 -13.17
CA VAL A 13 2.84 32.40 -13.64
C VAL A 13 2.43 31.41 -12.55
N THR A 14 1.25 30.83 -12.70
CA THR A 14 0.85 29.64 -11.91
C THR A 14 1.66 28.47 -12.45
N GLY A 15 2.81 28.19 -11.84
CA GLY A 15 3.55 26.94 -12.07
C GLY A 15 2.69 25.75 -11.70
N PRO A 16 2.90 24.58 -12.34
CA PRO A 16 2.22 23.36 -11.93
C PRO A 16 2.49 23.12 -10.44
N ALA A 17 1.44 22.96 -9.66
CA ALA A 17 1.57 22.60 -8.26
C ALA A 17 2.31 21.26 -8.19
N ALA A 18 3.53 21.26 -7.68
CA ALA A 18 4.26 20.03 -7.42
C ALA A 18 3.42 19.18 -6.47
N ALA A 19 3.28 17.88 -6.78
CA ALA A 19 2.58 16.97 -5.88
C ALA A 19 3.23 17.02 -4.51
N GLU A 20 2.45 17.34 -3.51
CA GLU A 20 2.84 17.17 -2.12
C GLU A 20 2.61 15.70 -1.74
N TRP A 21 3.69 14.92 -1.74
CA TRP A 21 3.64 13.52 -1.33
C TRP A 21 3.28 13.44 0.15
N LYS A 22 2.20 12.73 0.45
CA LYS A 22 1.62 12.63 1.79
C LYS A 22 1.88 11.27 2.40
N GLU A 23 2.30 11.25 3.63
CA GLU A 23 2.50 10.04 4.40
C GLU A 23 1.16 9.53 4.96
N LEU A 24 0.84 8.29 4.65
CA LEU A 24 -0.25 7.53 5.24
C LEU A 24 0.33 6.51 6.22
N ASN A 25 0.00 6.65 7.50
CA ASN A 25 0.41 5.73 8.55
C ASN A 25 -0.82 5.01 9.12
N SER A 26 -0.90 3.70 8.94
CA SER A 26 -1.93 2.85 9.54
C SER A 26 -1.35 2.07 10.71
N VAL A 27 -1.51 2.59 11.94
CA VAL A 27 -1.05 1.92 13.17
C VAL A 27 -1.79 0.58 13.35
N ALA A 28 -3.09 0.55 13.05
CA ALA A 28 -3.92 -0.65 13.18
C ALA A 28 -3.47 -1.78 12.26
N GLU A 29 -2.97 -1.45 11.08
CA GLU A 29 -2.47 -2.41 10.09
C GLU A 29 -0.96 -2.56 10.12
N GLY A 30 -0.24 -1.66 10.81
CA GLY A 30 1.18 -1.75 11.08
C GLY A 30 2.09 -1.39 9.89
N PHE A 31 1.65 -0.47 9.04
CA PHE A 31 2.44 0.01 7.90
C PHE A 31 2.39 1.53 7.75
N GLY A 32 3.38 2.07 7.02
CA GLY A 32 3.39 3.42 6.49
C GLY A 32 3.73 3.42 5.02
N VAL A 33 3.17 4.35 4.26
CA VAL A 33 3.44 4.52 2.83
C VAL A 33 3.25 5.99 2.43
N VAL A 34 3.95 6.47 1.41
CA VAL A 34 3.86 7.86 0.96
C VAL A 34 3.15 7.91 -0.40
N PHE A 35 1.98 8.52 -0.47
CA PHE A 35 1.17 8.69 -1.68
C PHE A 35 1.42 10.05 -2.34
N PRO A 36 1.33 10.14 -3.69
CA PRO A 36 1.47 11.42 -4.42
C PRO A 36 0.24 12.33 -4.31
N ALA A 37 -0.88 11.80 -3.82
CA ALA A 37 -2.14 12.50 -3.55
C ALA A 37 -2.87 11.77 -2.41
N ASP A 38 -3.92 12.36 -1.85
CA ASP A 38 -4.77 11.69 -0.86
C ASP A 38 -5.40 10.44 -1.50
N PRO A 39 -5.21 9.24 -0.92
CA PRO A 39 -5.81 8.05 -1.47
C PRO A 39 -7.29 7.93 -1.11
N ASP A 40 -8.08 7.45 -2.07
CA ASP A 40 -9.39 6.88 -1.79
C ASP A 40 -9.21 5.57 -1.03
N VAL A 41 -10.08 5.29 -0.07
CA VAL A 41 -10.01 4.08 0.76
C VAL A 41 -11.26 3.25 0.54
N GLU A 42 -11.08 2.03 0.05
CA GLU A 42 -12.12 0.99 0.01
C GLU A 42 -11.93 0.07 1.21
N GLU A 43 -12.81 0.19 2.18
CA GLU A 43 -12.83 -0.66 3.37
C GLU A 43 -13.65 -1.92 3.09
N LEU A 44 -13.24 -3.05 3.70
CA LEU A 44 -13.95 -4.33 3.62
C LEU A 44 -14.11 -4.90 2.20
N ALA A 45 -13.18 -4.60 1.30
CA ALA A 45 -13.07 -5.31 0.03
C ALA A 45 -12.84 -6.80 0.29
N MET A 46 -13.51 -7.66 -0.48
CA MET A 46 -13.25 -9.10 -0.43
C MET A 46 -12.18 -9.46 -1.45
N PHE A 47 -11.05 -9.93 -0.96
CA PHE A 47 -9.87 -10.21 -1.76
C PHE A 47 -9.65 -11.72 -1.90
N GLU A 48 -9.55 -12.20 -3.12
CA GLU A 48 -9.27 -13.61 -3.38
C GLU A 48 -7.78 -13.91 -3.21
N VAL A 49 -7.39 -14.51 -2.10
CA VAL A 49 -5.99 -14.88 -1.80
C VAL A 49 -5.57 -16.17 -2.50
N PHE A 50 -6.48 -17.11 -2.62
CA PHE A 50 -6.37 -18.35 -3.39
C PHE A 50 -7.67 -18.57 -4.15
N PRO A 51 -7.71 -19.40 -5.20
CA PRO A 51 -8.94 -19.74 -5.91
C PRO A 51 -10.05 -20.17 -4.94
N GLY A 52 -11.15 -19.41 -4.93
CA GLY A 52 -12.30 -19.62 -4.05
C GLY A 52 -12.12 -19.19 -2.58
N LYS A 53 -10.96 -18.70 -2.17
CA LYS A 53 -10.72 -18.22 -0.80
C LYS A 53 -10.72 -16.70 -0.74
N LEU A 54 -11.83 -16.13 -0.33
CA LEU A 54 -12.02 -14.70 -0.12
C LEU A 54 -11.64 -14.30 1.30
N VAL A 55 -10.91 -13.20 1.45
CA VAL A 55 -10.44 -12.68 2.73
C VAL A 55 -10.66 -11.16 2.76
N PRO A 56 -11.08 -10.57 3.89
CA PRO A 56 -11.24 -9.13 3.99
C PRO A 56 -9.95 -8.38 3.67
N ALA A 57 -10.08 -7.28 2.95
CA ALA A 57 -8.97 -6.42 2.61
C ALA A 57 -9.38 -4.95 2.67
N ARG A 58 -8.38 -4.08 2.86
CA ARG A 58 -8.51 -2.64 2.68
C ARG A 58 -7.61 -2.21 1.52
N ILE A 59 -8.15 -1.38 0.65
CA ILE A 59 -7.47 -0.89 -0.54
C ILE A 59 -7.39 0.62 -0.46
N TYR A 60 -6.17 1.14 -0.57
CA TYR A 60 -5.86 2.56 -0.67
C TYR A 60 -5.40 2.82 -2.10
N ALA A 61 -6.04 3.74 -2.81
CA ALA A 61 -5.72 4.03 -4.20
C ALA A 61 -5.68 5.53 -4.48
N ALA A 62 -4.68 5.97 -5.24
CA ALA A 62 -4.59 7.35 -5.71
C ALA A 62 -4.21 7.38 -7.19
N ARG A 63 -4.69 8.39 -7.91
CA ARG A 63 -4.28 8.70 -9.28
C ARG A 63 -3.50 10.01 -9.28
N TYR A 64 -2.34 10.00 -9.93
CA TYR A 64 -1.52 11.19 -10.09
C TYR A 64 -0.64 11.04 -11.34
N ASP A 65 -0.47 12.10 -12.11
CA ASP A 65 0.42 12.21 -13.27
C ASP A 65 0.38 10.97 -14.19
N ASN A 66 -0.82 10.64 -14.68
CA ASN A 66 -1.06 9.45 -15.52
C ASN A 66 -0.50 8.15 -14.92
N SER A 67 -0.58 8.02 -13.62
CA SER A 67 -0.18 6.82 -12.90
C SER A 67 -1.21 6.45 -11.83
N LEU A 68 -1.30 5.17 -11.56
CA LEU A 68 -2.14 4.60 -10.51
C LEU A 68 -1.25 4.07 -9.39
N PHE A 69 -1.53 4.45 -8.16
CA PHE A 69 -0.83 4.03 -6.95
C PHE A 69 -1.80 3.30 -6.05
N LYS A 70 -1.44 2.10 -5.60
CA LYS A 70 -2.32 1.25 -4.83
C LYS A 70 -1.57 0.52 -3.72
N MET A 71 -2.11 0.57 -2.51
CA MET A 71 -1.72 -0.27 -1.39
C MET A 71 -2.91 -1.14 -1.00
N THR A 72 -2.70 -2.45 -0.94
CA THR A 72 -3.71 -3.41 -0.50
C THR A 72 -3.20 -4.14 0.73
N VAL A 73 -4.00 -4.14 1.78
CA VAL A 73 -3.75 -4.89 3.02
C VAL A 73 -4.83 -5.93 3.17
N VAL A 74 -4.46 -7.21 3.07
CA VAL A 74 -5.38 -8.34 3.24
C VAL A 74 -5.27 -8.85 4.66
N ASP A 75 -6.37 -8.88 5.39
CA ASP A 75 -6.41 -9.35 6.78
C ASP A 75 -6.59 -10.87 6.85
N GLY A 76 -5.48 -11.58 6.89
CA GLY A 76 -5.44 -13.04 6.94
C GLY A 76 -5.47 -13.65 8.34
N ARG A 77 -5.70 -12.86 9.40
CA ARG A 77 -5.61 -13.32 10.80
C ARG A 77 -6.49 -14.53 11.09
N ASP A 78 -7.69 -14.57 10.53
CA ASP A 78 -8.64 -15.68 10.70
C ASP A 78 -8.63 -16.68 9.55
N ALA A 79 -7.78 -16.45 8.54
CA ALA A 79 -7.74 -17.24 7.32
C ALA A 79 -6.68 -18.35 7.31
N GLY A 80 -5.79 -18.40 8.33
CA GLY A 80 -4.72 -19.40 8.42
C GLY A 80 -3.76 -19.33 7.23
N LEU A 81 -3.46 -18.13 6.75
CA LEU A 81 -2.54 -17.93 5.63
C LEU A 81 -1.11 -18.28 6.05
N GLN A 82 -0.37 -18.87 5.12
CA GLN A 82 1.05 -19.16 5.28
C GLN A 82 1.86 -18.25 4.36
N GLU A 83 3.01 -17.77 4.85
CA GLU A 83 3.84 -16.76 4.17
C GLU A 83 4.22 -17.16 2.75
N ALA A 84 4.91 -18.28 2.57
CA ALA A 84 5.44 -18.64 1.24
C ALA A 84 4.33 -18.87 0.21
N PRO A 85 3.29 -19.71 0.46
CA PRO A 85 2.22 -19.92 -0.51
C PRO A 85 1.43 -18.66 -0.85
N VAL A 86 1.17 -17.77 0.12
CA VAL A 86 0.38 -16.57 -0.15
C VAL A 86 1.17 -15.52 -0.94
N ILE A 87 2.48 -15.40 -0.69
CA ILE A 87 3.36 -14.53 -1.49
C ILE A 87 3.46 -15.05 -2.92
N GLU A 88 3.67 -16.36 -3.13
CA GLU A 88 3.73 -16.96 -4.46
C GLU A 88 2.43 -16.75 -5.25
N GLN A 89 1.31 -16.96 -4.61
CA GLN A 89 0.00 -16.74 -5.24
C GLN A 89 -0.22 -15.25 -5.56
N ALA A 90 0.19 -14.35 -4.69
CA ALA A 90 0.11 -12.91 -4.93
C ALA A 90 0.99 -12.53 -6.15
N VAL A 91 2.23 -13.00 -6.23
CA VAL A 91 3.12 -12.78 -7.38
C VAL A 91 2.47 -13.29 -8.66
N LYS A 92 1.94 -14.53 -8.66
CA LYS A 92 1.26 -15.12 -9.81
C LYS A 92 0.09 -14.25 -10.29
N ARG A 93 -0.73 -13.74 -9.38
CA ARG A 93 -1.87 -12.90 -9.71
C ARG A 93 -1.44 -11.53 -10.23
N MET A 94 -0.47 -10.88 -9.58
CA MET A 94 0.03 -9.57 -9.99
C MET A 94 0.64 -9.60 -11.39
N THR A 95 1.20 -10.74 -11.81
CA THR A 95 1.83 -10.93 -13.12
C THR A 95 0.86 -11.39 -14.21
N GLN A 96 -0.40 -11.70 -13.88
CA GLN A 96 -1.38 -12.09 -14.89
C GLN A 96 -1.57 -11.00 -15.96
N GLY A 97 -1.54 -11.41 -17.22
CA GLY A 97 -1.70 -10.51 -18.36
C GLY A 97 -0.52 -9.58 -18.60
N GLY A 98 0.67 -9.86 -18.02
CA GLY A 98 1.88 -9.07 -18.24
C GLY A 98 3.13 -9.95 -18.26
N GLU A 99 4.24 -9.39 -18.72
CA GLU A 99 5.56 -10.04 -18.70
C GLU A 99 6.33 -9.62 -17.46
N LEU A 100 6.71 -10.60 -16.65
CA LEU A 100 7.52 -10.40 -15.45
C LEU A 100 8.97 -10.12 -15.84
N LYS A 101 9.43 -8.87 -15.69
CA LYS A 101 10.80 -8.44 -16.00
C LYS A 101 11.74 -8.61 -14.83
N ILE A 102 11.26 -8.34 -13.60
CA ILE A 102 12.03 -8.46 -12.37
C ILE A 102 11.18 -9.19 -11.34
N ASN A 103 11.77 -10.16 -10.66
CA ASN A 103 11.22 -10.85 -9.51
C ASN A 103 12.36 -11.23 -8.57
N ILE A 104 12.67 -10.34 -7.64
CA ILE A 104 13.81 -10.51 -6.72
C ILE A 104 13.35 -10.56 -5.28
N PRO A 105 14.06 -11.26 -4.39
CA PRO A 105 13.85 -11.15 -2.96
C PRO A 105 14.02 -9.70 -2.52
N HIS A 106 13.12 -9.25 -1.65
CA HIS A 106 13.17 -7.94 -1.04
C HIS A 106 12.93 -8.04 0.45
N ARG A 107 13.49 -7.10 1.23
CA ARG A 107 13.38 -7.11 2.68
C ARG A 107 13.23 -5.70 3.22
N ILE A 108 12.21 -5.50 4.05
CA ILE A 108 12.06 -4.31 4.88
C ILE A 108 12.21 -4.76 6.34
N TYR A 109 13.28 -4.34 7.01
CA TYR A 109 13.71 -4.86 8.33
C TYR A 109 13.89 -6.40 8.29
N ARG A 110 13.09 -7.15 9.05
CA ARG A 110 13.09 -8.61 9.10
C ARG A 110 11.98 -9.26 8.26
N ILE A 111 11.12 -8.45 7.63
CA ILE A 111 10.01 -8.93 6.83
C ILE A 111 10.52 -9.17 5.42
N TYR A 112 10.42 -10.42 4.97
CA TYR A 112 10.80 -10.83 3.62
C TYR A 112 9.61 -10.71 2.68
N GLY A 113 9.90 -10.48 1.42
CA GLY A 113 8.92 -10.36 0.37
C GLY A 113 9.54 -10.44 -1.01
N ARG A 114 8.82 -9.99 -2.01
CA ARG A 114 9.26 -9.96 -3.42
C ARG A 114 9.06 -8.57 -3.98
N GLN A 115 10.05 -8.13 -4.76
CA GLN A 115 9.95 -6.92 -5.58
C GLN A 115 9.79 -7.32 -7.04
N LEU A 116 8.84 -6.69 -7.73
CA LEU A 116 8.43 -7.03 -9.08
C LEU A 116 8.51 -5.83 -10.00
N SER A 117 8.85 -6.08 -11.27
CA SER A 117 8.63 -5.17 -12.38
C SER A 117 7.93 -5.93 -13.49
N ILE A 118 6.79 -5.40 -13.96
CA ILE A 118 5.89 -6.10 -14.87
C ILE A 118 5.60 -5.18 -16.07
N SER A 119 5.94 -5.64 -17.26
CA SER A 119 5.54 -4.97 -18.51
C SER A 119 4.16 -5.45 -18.92
N ARG A 120 3.25 -4.52 -19.18
CA ARG A 120 1.89 -4.81 -19.62
C ARG A 120 1.78 -4.77 -21.16
N PRO A 121 0.83 -5.51 -21.77
CA PRO A 121 0.67 -5.55 -23.24
C PRO A 121 0.42 -4.20 -23.88
N ASP A 122 -0.20 -3.26 -23.14
CA ASP A 122 -0.47 -1.88 -23.55
C ASP A 122 0.74 -0.94 -23.43
N GLY A 123 1.94 -1.50 -23.14
CA GLY A 123 3.17 -0.73 -22.93
C GLY A 123 3.29 -0.08 -21.55
N ASN A 124 2.31 -0.27 -20.68
CA ASN A 124 2.38 0.22 -19.31
C ASN A 124 3.41 -0.56 -18.48
N LEU A 125 4.01 0.13 -17.50
CA LEU A 125 4.93 -0.46 -16.54
C LEU A 125 4.27 -0.52 -15.17
N THR A 126 4.28 -1.69 -14.54
CA THR A 126 3.89 -1.86 -13.14
C THR A 126 5.11 -2.18 -12.29
N MET A 127 5.36 -1.36 -11.28
CA MET A 127 6.29 -1.66 -10.19
C MET A 127 5.49 -2.13 -8.99
N ALA A 128 5.87 -3.25 -8.39
CA ALA A 128 5.13 -3.80 -7.27
C ALA A 128 6.05 -4.46 -6.24
N ALA A 129 5.56 -4.56 -5.00
CA ALA A 129 6.17 -5.44 -4.02
C ALA A 129 5.09 -6.12 -3.17
N VAL A 130 5.42 -7.30 -2.65
CA VAL A 130 4.52 -8.10 -1.82
C VAL A 130 5.27 -8.61 -0.60
N PHE A 131 4.61 -8.52 0.56
CA PHE A 131 5.15 -8.95 1.86
C PHE A 131 4.07 -9.66 2.66
N PHE A 132 4.50 -10.52 3.58
CA PHE A 132 3.61 -11.12 4.55
C PHE A 132 4.15 -10.92 5.96
N ALA A 133 3.36 -10.33 6.84
CA ALA A 133 3.73 -10.09 8.23
C ALA A 133 2.49 -10.04 9.11
N ASN A 134 2.57 -10.59 10.32
CA ASN A 134 1.48 -10.58 11.30
C ASN A 134 0.14 -11.06 10.72
N ASP A 135 0.20 -12.15 9.93
CA ASP A 135 -0.94 -12.76 9.23
C ASP A 135 -1.64 -11.82 8.25
N ARG A 136 -0.97 -10.77 7.79
CA ARG A 136 -1.48 -9.87 6.74
C ARG A 136 -0.59 -9.94 5.51
N LEU A 137 -1.24 -9.92 4.36
CA LEU A 137 -0.57 -9.77 3.06
C LEU A 137 -0.63 -8.29 2.67
N TYR A 138 0.53 -7.73 2.42
CA TYR A 138 0.69 -6.35 1.96
C TYR A 138 1.13 -6.34 0.51
N GLN A 139 0.41 -5.61 -0.34
CA GLN A 139 0.73 -5.46 -1.75
C GLN A 139 0.78 -3.98 -2.08
N ILE A 140 1.93 -3.51 -2.51
CA ILE A 140 2.11 -2.15 -3.01
C ILE A 140 2.33 -2.22 -4.52
N GLU A 141 1.56 -1.46 -5.28
CA GLU A 141 1.56 -1.45 -6.74
C GLU A 141 1.52 -0.02 -7.26
N SER A 142 2.35 0.29 -8.22
CA SER A 142 2.27 1.52 -9.00
C SER A 142 2.32 1.20 -10.48
N THR A 143 1.37 1.71 -11.24
CA THR A 143 1.26 1.45 -12.68
C THR A 143 1.32 2.77 -13.43
N LYS A 144 2.33 2.88 -14.31
CA LYS A 144 2.45 4.00 -15.23
C LYS A 144 1.53 3.79 -16.43
N LEU A 145 0.68 4.77 -16.69
CA LEU A 145 -0.04 4.91 -17.93
C LEU A 145 0.78 5.75 -18.92
N ALA A 146 0.29 5.91 -20.14
CA ALA A 146 0.98 6.70 -21.16
C ALA A 146 1.30 8.13 -20.66
N GLY A 147 2.56 8.53 -20.70
CA GLY A 147 3.03 9.86 -20.26
C GLY A 147 3.38 10.01 -18.78
N GLY A 148 3.16 9.01 -17.96
CA GLY A 148 3.50 9.07 -16.53
C GLY A 148 5.00 8.94 -16.23
N SER A 149 5.39 9.25 -14.97
CA SER A 149 6.78 9.25 -14.50
C SER A 149 7.21 7.90 -13.93
N ASN A 150 8.37 7.37 -14.37
CA ASN A 150 8.97 6.17 -13.78
C ASN A 150 9.51 6.41 -12.38
N SER A 151 10.01 7.63 -12.10
CA SER A 151 10.56 7.96 -10.78
C SER A 151 9.49 7.88 -9.69
N ASP A 152 8.27 8.29 -10.00
CA ASP A 152 7.17 8.26 -9.05
C ASP A 152 6.72 6.82 -8.71
N LEU A 153 6.77 5.91 -9.70
CA LEU A 153 6.51 4.49 -9.44
C LEU A 153 7.51 3.91 -8.46
N ILE A 154 8.80 4.17 -8.67
CA ILE A 154 9.87 3.67 -7.82
C ILE A 154 9.78 4.30 -6.42
N ARG A 155 9.55 5.62 -6.34
CA ARG A 155 9.36 6.33 -5.09
C ARG A 155 8.24 5.73 -4.25
N PHE A 156 7.09 5.49 -4.87
CA PHE A 156 5.96 4.86 -4.19
C PHE A 156 6.30 3.45 -3.69
N GLN A 157 6.81 2.58 -4.57
CA GLN A 157 7.15 1.21 -4.20
C GLN A 157 8.15 1.16 -3.03
N GLN A 158 9.13 2.07 -3.01
CA GLN A 158 10.17 2.13 -1.97
C GLN A 158 9.71 2.85 -0.70
N SER A 159 8.55 3.50 -0.69
CA SER A 159 8.06 4.25 0.46
C SER A 159 7.43 3.36 1.54
N LEU A 160 7.13 2.09 1.24
CA LEU A 160 6.52 1.17 2.20
C LEU A 160 7.46 0.94 3.38
N THR A 161 6.92 1.15 4.56
CA THR A 161 7.56 0.88 5.84
C THR A 161 6.65 0.01 6.70
N PHE A 162 7.23 -0.69 7.65
CA PHE A 162 6.48 -1.42 8.67
C PHE A 162 6.79 -0.85 10.05
N ASP A 163 5.77 -0.80 10.92
CA ASP A 163 6.00 -0.46 12.31
C ASP A 163 7.01 -1.45 12.91
N ARG A 164 8.07 -0.92 13.55
CA ARG A 164 9.13 -1.73 14.16
C ARG A 164 8.58 -2.68 15.23
N ASN A 165 7.54 -2.27 15.95
CA ASN A 165 6.88 -3.12 16.93
C ASN A 165 6.17 -4.30 16.27
N VAL A 166 5.63 -4.10 15.05
CA VAL A 166 5.03 -5.15 14.23
C VAL A 166 6.09 -6.09 13.68
N ALA A 167 7.19 -5.54 13.16
CA ALA A 167 8.28 -6.30 12.55
C ALA A 167 9.08 -7.17 13.54
N ASN A 168 9.04 -6.84 14.84
CA ASN A 168 9.80 -7.54 15.87
C ASN A 168 8.96 -8.48 16.76
N ARG A 169 7.65 -8.59 16.53
CA ARG A 169 6.79 -9.49 17.31
C ARG A 169 7.10 -10.95 17.00
N THR A 170 7.30 -11.73 18.07
CA THR A 170 7.41 -13.18 17.92
C THR A 170 6.01 -13.80 17.73
N PRO A 171 5.92 -15.03 17.13
CA PRO A 171 4.64 -15.74 17.04
C PRO A 171 3.91 -15.88 18.37
N GLN A 172 4.65 -16.08 19.47
CA GLN A 172 4.08 -16.15 20.82
C GLN A 172 3.50 -14.82 21.30
N GLN A 173 4.17 -13.70 21.02
CA GLN A 173 3.65 -12.36 21.31
C GLN A 173 2.38 -12.06 20.52
N MET A 174 2.33 -12.48 19.24
CA MET A 174 1.14 -12.33 18.41
C MET A 174 -0.03 -13.16 18.95
N GLN A 175 0.23 -14.40 19.37
CA GLN A 175 -0.78 -15.26 19.99
C GLN A 175 -1.32 -14.69 21.30
N ALA A 176 -0.45 -14.13 22.15
CA ALA A 176 -0.84 -13.46 23.39
C ALA A 176 -1.70 -12.22 23.14
N ILE A 177 -1.36 -11.39 22.13
CA ILE A 177 -2.16 -10.22 21.73
C ILE A 177 -3.54 -10.66 21.22
N ARG A 178 -3.61 -11.70 20.38
CA ARG A 178 -4.88 -12.26 19.91
C ARG A 178 -5.76 -12.75 21.05
N ALA A 179 -5.19 -13.53 21.98
CA ALA A 179 -5.92 -14.03 23.13
C ALA A 179 -6.47 -12.90 24.01
N ALA A 180 -5.69 -11.83 24.21
CA ALA A 180 -6.13 -10.66 24.96
C ALA A 180 -7.26 -9.89 24.25
N CYS A 181 -7.25 -9.84 22.89
CA CYS A 181 -8.24 -9.09 22.12
C CYS A 181 -9.57 -9.84 21.93
N VAL A 182 -9.59 -11.19 22.00
CA VAL A 182 -10.82 -11.99 21.91
C VAL A 182 -11.81 -11.66 23.04
N GLY A 183 -11.31 -11.35 24.24
CA GLY A 183 -12.16 -10.95 25.36
C GLY A 183 -12.77 -9.54 25.25
N ILE A 184 -12.13 -8.65 24.51
CA ILE A 184 -12.52 -7.22 24.38
C ILE A 184 -13.70 -7.05 23.40
N ASN A 185 -13.80 -7.89 22.38
CA ASN A 185 -14.93 -7.86 21.46
C ASN A 185 -16.29 -8.23 22.12
N ALA A 186 -16.25 -8.85 23.31
CA ALA A 186 -17.42 -9.17 24.10
C ALA A 186 -17.80 -8.08 25.14
N ASN A 187 -16.92 -7.10 25.39
CA ASN A 187 -17.16 -6.05 26.39
C ASN A 187 -16.78 -4.66 25.84
N PRO A 188 -17.75 -3.78 25.56
CA PRO A 188 -17.51 -2.46 24.98
C PRO A 188 -16.73 -1.48 25.88
N ALA A 189 -16.52 -1.79 27.17
CA ALA A 189 -15.75 -0.98 28.11
C ALA A 189 -14.22 -1.15 27.99
N GLY A 190 -13.76 -2.11 27.18
CA GLY A 190 -12.32 -2.39 26.96
C GLY A 190 -11.70 -1.70 25.75
N LEU A 191 -12.31 -0.61 25.26
CA LEU A 191 -11.91 0.11 24.03
C LEU A 191 -10.57 0.86 24.12
N ASP A 192 -9.91 0.91 25.26
CA ASP A 192 -8.71 1.73 25.48
C ASP A 192 -7.38 0.98 25.23
N ASP A 193 -7.40 -0.29 24.82
CA ASP A 193 -6.17 -0.98 24.46
C ASP A 193 -5.84 -0.72 22.97
N PRO A 194 -4.80 0.10 22.68
CA PRO A 194 -4.42 0.44 21.31
C PRO A 194 -4.00 -0.77 20.48
N ARG A 195 -3.79 -1.93 21.10
CA ARG A 195 -3.47 -3.20 20.43
C ARG A 195 -4.71 -3.88 19.85
N CYS A 196 -5.90 -3.47 20.31
CA CYS A 196 -7.18 -4.11 20.00
C CYS A 196 -8.18 -3.14 19.32
N VAL A 197 -7.71 -2.10 18.67
CA VAL A 197 -8.59 -1.14 17.96
C VAL A 197 -9.46 -1.89 16.96
N ARG A 198 -10.78 -1.70 17.08
CA ARG A 198 -11.74 -2.23 16.09
C ARG A 198 -11.41 -1.67 14.73
N GLN A 199 -11.23 -2.55 13.80
CA GLN A 199 -11.27 -2.28 12.36
C GLN A 199 -12.71 -2.32 11.89
#